data_02ae0389bedb308f8a69e645bf9b72d7
#
_entry.id   02ae0389bedb308f8a69e645bf9b72d7
#
_cell.length_a   1.000
_cell.length_b   1.000
_cell.length_c   1.000
_cell.angle_alpha   90.00
_cell.angle_beta   90.00
_cell.angle_gamma   90.00
#
_symmetry.space_group_name_H-M   'P 1'
#
loop_
_entity.id
_entity.type
_entity.pdbx_description
1 polymer ?
#
loop_
_entity_poly.entity_id
_entity_poly.type
_entity_poly.pdbx_seq_one_letter_code
_entity_poly.pdbx_strand_id
1 'polypeptide(L)'
;NPTIVYLGTDGGIYKSTTSGASYTHLNTAQFFATQFMGISVHPTDPNFTIGGTQDNGTNFFDPAGTSWNRVDGGDGGYTVIDQNAVDNTNVRMYHTYFNQSNNVVGYATRATTAAAWSFRGCNGTTPANGITCADPVLFYAPLESGPGNPNTIYYGTDRLYRSADNGTNHAVVSQ
;
A
#
# COMPACT_ATOMS: atom_id res chain seq x y z
N ASN A 1 19.60 6.22 -31.11
CA ASN A 1 20.99 5.75 -31.09
C ASN A 1 21.03 4.31 -30.63
N PRO A 2 21.45 3.35 -31.47
CA PRO A 2 21.44 1.92 -31.17
C PRO A 2 22.40 1.52 -30.02
N THR A 3 23.34 2.39 -29.62
CA THR A 3 24.26 2.12 -28.51
C THR A 3 23.67 2.48 -27.15
N ILE A 4 22.55 3.22 -27.11
CA ILE A 4 21.90 3.60 -25.85
C ILE A 4 20.83 2.58 -25.51
N VAL A 5 20.96 1.95 -24.34
CA VAL A 5 20.01 1.00 -23.76
C VAL A 5 19.64 1.47 -22.35
N TYR A 6 18.34 1.46 -22.03
CA TYR A 6 17.85 1.65 -20.68
C TYR A 6 17.34 0.32 -20.13
N LEU A 7 17.69 0.01 -18.90
CA LEU A 7 17.26 -1.19 -18.18
C LEU A 7 16.58 -0.76 -16.88
N GLY A 8 15.31 -1.14 -16.73
CA GLY A 8 14.56 -1.03 -15.48
C GLY A 8 14.66 -2.33 -14.70
N THR A 9 14.92 -2.24 -13.41
CA THR A 9 14.91 -3.33 -12.43
C THR A 9 14.25 -2.83 -11.14
N ASP A 10 13.96 -3.73 -10.21
CA ASP A 10 13.51 -3.40 -8.85
C ASP A 10 14.53 -2.52 -8.10
N GLY A 11 15.81 -2.61 -8.44
CA GLY A 11 16.87 -1.73 -7.92
C GLY A 11 16.97 -0.36 -8.61
N GLY A 12 16.14 -0.07 -9.62
CA GLY A 12 16.12 1.23 -10.29
C GLY A 12 16.34 1.21 -11.80
N ILE A 13 16.73 2.35 -12.35
CA ILE A 13 17.02 2.53 -13.77
C ILE A 13 18.51 2.62 -14.02
N TYR A 14 18.94 1.92 -15.05
CA TYR A 14 20.32 1.88 -15.53
C TYR A 14 20.38 2.32 -17.00
N LYS A 15 21.47 2.96 -17.38
CA LYS A 15 21.74 3.37 -18.76
C LYS A 15 23.06 2.79 -19.25
N SER A 16 23.01 2.18 -20.42
CA SER A 16 24.20 1.84 -21.20
C SER A 16 24.37 2.81 -22.35
N THR A 17 25.60 3.13 -22.67
CA THR A 17 26.02 3.82 -23.91
C THR A 17 26.90 2.92 -24.79
N THR A 18 27.01 1.65 -24.43
CA THR A 18 27.89 0.65 -25.05
C THR A 18 27.12 -0.57 -25.55
N SER A 19 25.87 -0.37 -26.02
CA SER A 19 25.01 -1.45 -26.52
C SER A 19 24.76 -2.57 -25.49
N GLY A 20 24.73 -2.23 -24.19
CA GLY A 20 24.51 -3.19 -23.10
C GLY A 20 25.78 -3.83 -22.51
N ALA A 21 26.97 -3.48 -23.00
CA ALA A 21 28.22 -4.06 -22.46
C ALA A 21 28.56 -3.55 -21.05
N SER A 22 28.11 -2.35 -20.69
CA SER A 22 28.24 -1.78 -19.35
C SER A 22 27.06 -0.87 -19.04
N TYR A 23 26.73 -0.71 -17.76
CA TYR A 23 25.61 0.11 -17.30
C TYR A 23 26.05 1.08 -16.21
N THR A 24 25.49 2.27 -16.25
CA THR A 24 25.57 3.27 -15.19
C THR A 24 24.21 3.37 -14.50
N HIS A 25 24.21 3.30 -13.18
CA HIS A 25 23.03 3.48 -12.36
C HIS A 25 22.55 4.95 -12.42
N LEU A 26 21.28 5.18 -12.70
CA LEU A 26 20.72 6.53 -12.82
C LEU A 26 19.98 7.00 -11.57
N ASN A 27 19.75 6.16 -10.58
CA ASN A 27 19.17 6.61 -9.32
C ASN A 27 20.15 7.54 -8.61
N THR A 28 19.72 8.74 -8.32
CA THR A 28 20.49 9.81 -7.67
C THR A 28 19.70 10.35 -6.48
N ALA A 29 20.26 11.32 -5.77
CA ALA A 29 19.54 12.01 -4.70
C ALA A 29 18.23 12.73 -5.18
N GLN A 30 18.08 12.95 -6.47
CA GLN A 30 16.89 13.55 -7.08
C GLN A 30 15.99 12.55 -7.81
N PHE A 31 16.42 11.30 -7.98
CA PHE A 31 15.68 10.26 -8.68
C PHE A 31 15.83 8.95 -7.95
N PHE A 32 14.77 8.55 -7.24
CA PHE A 32 14.66 7.27 -6.57
C PHE A 32 13.62 6.43 -7.31
N ALA A 33 14.05 5.35 -7.95
CA ALA A 33 13.13 4.38 -8.50
C ALA A 33 12.77 3.36 -7.43
N THR A 34 11.49 3.15 -7.24
CA THR A 34 10.92 2.05 -6.44
C THR A 34 9.66 1.53 -7.12
N GLN A 35 9.37 0.26 -6.92
CA GLN A 35 8.16 -0.35 -7.49
C GLN A 35 6.99 -0.15 -6.53
N PHE A 36 6.09 0.74 -6.88
CA PHE A 36 4.81 0.87 -6.18
C PHE A 36 3.81 -0.19 -6.66
N MET A 37 3.22 -0.91 -5.72
CA MET A 37 2.11 -1.86 -5.96
C MET A 37 0.75 -1.16 -5.85
N GLY A 38 0.67 -0.13 -5.05
CA GLY A 38 -0.49 0.74 -4.91
C GLY A 38 -0.06 2.12 -4.45
N ILE A 39 -0.81 3.11 -4.86
CA ILE A 39 -0.59 4.50 -4.45
C ILE A 39 -1.94 5.19 -4.24
N SER A 40 -2.02 6.03 -3.22
CA SER A 40 -3.20 6.83 -2.93
C SER A 40 -2.80 8.24 -2.53
N VAL A 41 -3.51 9.21 -3.10
CA VAL A 41 -3.25 10.64 -2.90
C VAL A 41 -4.36 11.24 -2.04
N HIS A 42 -4.00 12.16 -1.16
CA HIS A 42 -4.94 12.89 -0.34
C HIS A 42 -5.90 13.74 -1.21
N PRO A 43 -7.20 13.79 -0.89
CA PRO A 43 -8.19 14.44 -1.76
C PRO A 43 -7.99 15.95 -1.95
N THR A 44 -7.38 16.63 -1.00
CA THR A 44 -7.19 18.08 -1.03
C THR A 44 -5.73 18.53 -1.00
N ASP A 45 -4.78 17.62 -0.73
CA ASP A 45 -3.35 17.91 -0.76
C ASP A 45 -2.60 16.92 -1.66
N PRO A 46 -2.25 17.29 -2.89
CA PRO A 46 -1.57 16.41 -3.84
C PRO A 46 -0.14 16.03 -3.39
N ASN A 47 0.42 16.71 -2.41
CA ASN A 47 1.73 16.37 -1.85
C ASN A 47 1.64 15.33 -0.73
N PHE A 48 0.45 15.03 -0.24
CA PHE A 48 0.24 13.98 0.74
C PHE A 48 -0.12 12.67 0.03
N THR A 49 0.79 11.73 0.03
CA THR A 49 0.66 10.48 -0.72
C THR A 49 1.15 9.30 0.12
N ILE A 50 0.44 8.19 0.06
CA ILE A 50 0.88 6.91 0.63
C ILE A 50 1.01 5.88 -0.49
N GLY A 51 2.04 5.04 -0.43
CA GLY A 51 2.25 3.98 -1.41
C GLY A 51 2.88 2.73 -0.80
N GLY A 52 2.38 1.57 -1.21
CA GLY A 52 2.97 0.29 -0.89
C GLY A 52 4.01 -0.08 -1.94
N THR A 53 5.16 -0.54 -1.49
CA THR A 53 6.28 -0.92 -2.35
C THR A 53 6.72 -2.34 -2.05
N GLN A 54 7.03 -3.12 -3.08
CA GLN A 54 7.60 -4.44 -2.90
C GLN A 54 8.98 -4.31 -2.22
N ASP A 55 9.26 -5.18 -1.25
CA ASP A 55 10.50 -5.27 -0.44
C ASP A 55 10.83 -4.04 0.43
N ASN A 56 10.18 -2.88 0.20
CA ASN A 56 10.53 -1.62 0.86
C ASN A 56 9.41 -1.07 1.77
N GLY A 57 8.37 -1.87 2.01
CA GLY A 57 7.29 -1.56 2.94
C GLY A 57 6.27 -0.55 2.41
N THR A 58 5.51 0.02 3.32
CA THR A 58 4.57 1.10 3.04
C THR A 58 5.25 2.44 3.32
N ASN A 59 5.20 3.33 2.36
CA ASN A 59 5.88 4.61 2.38
C ASN A 59 4.88 5.76 2.28
N PHE A 60 5.20 6.85 2.88
CA PHE A 60 4.37 8.04 2.97
C PHE A 60 5.21 9.26 2.56
N PHE A 61 4.70 10.06 1.65
CA PHE A 61 5.28 11.35 1.30
C PHE A 61 4.61 12.42 2.17
N ASP A 62 5.39 13.02 3.05
CA ASP A 62 4.93 14.07 3.94
C ASP A 62 4.89 15.41 3.17
N PRO A 63 3.74 16.11 3.13
CA PRO A 63 3.64 17.42 2.49
C PRO A 63 4.55 18.49 3.10
N ALA A 64 4.93 18.36 4.37
CA ALA A 64 5.91 19.22 5.03
C ALA A 64 7.37 18.82 4.72
N GLY A 65 7.57 17.64 4.15
CA GLY A 65 8.87 17.08 3.80
C GLY A 65 9.13 17.08 2.30
N THR A 66 10.31 16.64 1.93
CA THR A 66 10.74 16.49 0.54
C THR A 66 11.12 15.05 0.23
N SER A 67 10.75 14.12 1.10
CA SER A 67 11.16 12.72 0.99
C SER A 67 10.03 11.74 1.36
N TRP A 68 10.14 10.55 0.82
CA TRP A 68 9.33 9.42 1.24
C TRP A 68 9.86 8.84 2.54
N ASN A 69 8.99 8.64 3.51
CA ASN A 69 9.31 8.02 4.79
C ASN A 69 8.64 6.67 4.88
N ARG A 70 9.41 5.63 5.22
CA ARG A 70 8.84 4.32 5.50
C ARG A 70 8.04 4.37 6.79
N VAL A 71 6.76 4.00 6.71
CA VAL A 71 5.82 4.07 7.83
C VAL A 71 5.33 2.71 8.31
N ASP A 72 5.54 1.66 7.52
CA ASP A 72 5.37 0.27 7.94
C ASP A 72 6.30 -0.65 7.15
N GLY A 73 6.54 -1.84 7.71
CA GLY A 73 7.49 -2.82 7.17
C GLY A 73 6.87 -3.82 6.20
N GLY A 74 7.66 -4.82 5.80
CA GLY A 74 7.26 -5.91 4.91
C GLY A 74 7.16 -5.49 3.45
N ASP A 75 6.44 -6.29 2.65
CA ASP A 75 6.09 -5.97 1.27
C ASP A 75 4.80 -5.17 1.26
N GLY A 76 4.89 -3.87 0.97
CA GLY A 76 3.75 -2.99 0.86
C GLY A 76 2.93 -3.29 -0.39
N GLY A 77 1.61 -3.35 -0.24
CA GLY A 77 0.64 -3.64 -1.30
C GLY A 77 -0.25 -2.45 -1.65
N TYR A 78 -1.56 -2.71 -1.69
CA TYR A 78 -2.55 -1.65 -1.92
C TYR A 78 -2.56 -0.65 -0.78
N THR A 79 -2.80 0.60 -1.12
CA THR A 79 -2.92 1.71 -0.16
C THR A 79 -4.19 2.51 -0.44
N VAL A 80 -4.83 2.99 0.62
CA VAL A 80 -6.03 3.82 0.55
C VAL A 80 -5.92 4.97 1.54
N ILE A 81 -6.24 6.17 1.09
CA ILE A 81 -6.48 7.36 1.92
C ILE A 81 -7.99 7.65 1.91
N ASP A 82 -8.54 8.00 3.05
CA ASP A 82 -9.92 8.50 3.14
C ASP A 82 -10.13 9.71 2.24
N GLN A 83 -10.98 9.55 1.22
CA GLN A 83 -11.26 10.57 0.23
C GLN A 83 -12.19 11.69 0.76
N ASN A 84 -12.59 11.63 2.03
CA ASN A 84 -13.29 12.71 2.73
C ASN A 84 -12.41 13.44 3.76
N ALA A 85 -11.12 13.13 3.78
CA ALA A 85 -10.17 13.83 4.64
C ALA A 85 -10.11 15.33 4.31
N VAL A 86 -10.16 16.15 5.33
CA VAL A 86 -10.19 17.62 5.20
C VAL A 86 -8.90 18.28 5.68
N ASP A 87 -8.01 17.53 6.33
CA ASP A 87 -6.71 18.00 6.80
C ASP A 87 -5.69 16.85 6.79
N ASN A 88 -4.41 17.21 6.89
CA ASN A 88 -3.27 16.29 6.82
C ASN A 88 -2.96 15.57 8.15
N THR A 89 -3.71 15.80 9.19
CA THR A 89 -3.51 15.19 10.52
C THR A 89 -4.54 14.12 10.81
N ASN A 90 -5.82 14.45 10.64
CA ASN A 90 -6.95 13.56 10.91
C ASN A 90 -7.34 12.81 9.63
N VAL A 91 -6.40 12.17 9.01
CA VAL A 91 -6.56 11.42 7.78
C VAL A 91 -6.42 9.93 8.04
N ARG A 92 -7.50 9.20 7.80
CA ARG A 92 -7.48 7.74 7.92
C ARG A 92 -6.81 7.13 6.71
N MET A 93 -5.93 6.18 6.98
CA MET A 93 -5.18 5.47 5.95
C MET A 93 -5.25 3.98 6.19
N TYR A 94 -5.10 3.23 5.09
CA TYR A 94 -5.10 1.79 5.07
C TYR A 94 -4.02 1.28 4.12
N HIS A 95 -3.48 0.10 4.41
CA HIS A 95 -2.61 -0.60 3.47
C HIS A 95 -2.69 -2.12 3.65
N THR A 96 -2.46 -2.83 2.56
CA THR A 96 -2.17 -4.27 2.59
C THR A 96 -0.67 -4.49 2.57
N TYR A 97 -0.25 -5.65 3.02
CA TYR A 97 1.10 -6.16 2.93
C TYR A 97 1.06 -7.67 2.69
N PHE A 98 2.20 -8.26 2.40
CA PHE A 98 2.27 -9.69 2.13
C PHE A 98 1.83 -10.53 3.33
N ASN A 99 0.91 -11.47 3.11
CA ASN A 99 0.23 -12.18 4.18
C ASN A 99 0.42 -13.72 4.18
N GLN A 100 1.20 -14.27 3.26
CA GLN A 100 1.20 -15.72 3.04
C GLN A 100 1.95 -16.56 4.07
N SER A 101 2.89 -16.01 4.82
CA SER A 101 3.81 -16.85 5.61
C SER A 101 3.27 -17.27 6.97
N ASN A 102 2.17 -16.68 7.50
CA ASN A 102 1.72 -16.92 8.86
C ASN A 102 0.19 -16.96 9.01
N ASN A 103 -0.56 -17.32 7.97
CA ASN A 103 -2.02 -17.23 7.97
C ASN A 103 -2.52 -15.82 8.39
N VAL A 104 -1.81 -14.81 7.97
CA VAL A 104 -2.20 -13.42 8.20
C VAL A 104 -3.03 -12.96 7.01
N VAL A 105 -4.33 -12.79 7.18
CA VAL A 105 -5.27 -12.38 6.13
C VAL A 105 -5.94 -11.09 6.56
N GLY A 106 -5.58 -9.98 5.93
CA GLY A 106 -6.13 -8.69 6.30
C GLY A 106 -5.28 -7.51 5.84
N TYR A 107 -5.44 -6.41 6.53
CA TYR A 107 -4.80 -5.14 6.21
C TYR A 107 -4.55 -4.33 7.49
N ALA A 108 -3.77 -3.27 7.39
CA ALA A 108 -3.56 -2.34 8.48
C ALA A 108 -4.32 -1.03 8.26
N THR A 109 -4.71 -0.37 9.33
CA THR A 109 -5.30 0.98 9.32
C THR A 109 -4.73 1.84 10.44
N ARG A 110 -4.71 3.14 10.22
CA ARG A 110 -4.49 4.15 11.25
C ARG A 110 -5.43 5.32 11.07
N ALA A 111 -5.84 5.95 12.18
CA ALA A 111 -6.86 7.01 12.15
C ALA A 111 -6.27 8.41 11.89
N THR A 112 -4.97 8.60 12.15
CA THR A 112 -4.25 9.86 11.97
C THR A 112 -2.82 9.57 11.52
N THR A 113 -2.11 10.57 11.05
CA THR A 113 -0.70 10.45 10.67
C THR A 113 0.21 10.07 11.86
N ALA A 114 -0.16 10.42 13.07
CA ALA A 114 0.60 10.12 14.29
C ALA A 114 0.19 8.80 14.96
N ALA A 115 -0.95 8.21 14.59
CA ALA A 115 -1.42 6.97 15.20
C ALA A 115 -0.58 5.77 14.76
N ALA A 116 -0.44 4.77 15.64
CA ALA A 116 0.12 3.48 15.28
C ALA A 116 -0.80 2.74 14.30
N TRP A 117 -0.22 1.91 13.45
CA TRP A 117 -0.96 0.98 12.62
C TRP A 117 -1.66 -0.09 13.46
N SER A 118 -2.91 -0.36 13.15
CA SER A 118 -3.72 -1.40 13.77
C SER A 118 -4.15 -2.41 12.72
N PHE A 119 -3.83 -3.67 12.95
CA PHE A 119 -4.21 -4.75 12.05
C PHE A 119 -5.71 -5.02 12.10
N ARG A 120 -6.29 -5.33 10.95
CA ARG A 120 -7.68 -5.73 10.73
C ARG A 120 -7.69 -7.03 9.93
N GLY A 121 -8.26 -8.08 10.50
CA GLY A 121 -8.32 -9.37 9.84
C GLY A 121 -7.96 -10.54 10.74
N CYS A 122 -7.49 -11.62 10.18
CA CYS A 122 -7.07 -12.81 10.89
C CYS A 122 -5.55 -12.89 11.00
N ASN A 123 -5.04 -13.16 12.19
CA ASN A 123 -3.64 -13.48 12.43
C ASN A 123 -3.53 -14.85 13.12
N GLY A 124 -2.95 -15.81 12.41
CA GLY A 124 -2.84 -17.19 12.85
C GLY A 124 -4.14 -17.98 12.70
N THR A 125 -4.76 -18.36 13.81
CA THR A 125 -5.97 -19.20 13.80
C THR A 125 -7.23 -18.47 14.30
N THR A 126 -7.08 -17.25 14.75
CA THR A 126 -8.17 -16.48 15.37
C THR A 126 -8.74 -15.48 14.37
N PRO A 127 -9.95 -15.72 13.84
CA PRO A 127 -10.64 -14.72 13.05
C PRO A 127 -10.83 -13.45 13.88
N ALA A 128 -10.43 -12.33 13.33
CA ALA A 128 -10.67 -11.04 13.94
C ALA A 128 -11.38 -10.14 12.93
N ASN A 129 -12.25 -9.28 13.44
CA ASN A 129 -12.95 -8.32 12.60
C ASN A 129 -13.82 -8.95 11.48
N GLY A 130 -14.22 -10.22 11.59
CA GLY A 130 -15.07 -10.93 10.65
C GLY A 130 -14.39 -11.53 9.41
N ILE A 131 -13.07 -11.35 9.25
CA ILE A 131 -12.30 -11.95 8.15
C ILE A 131 -11.85 -13.35 8.52
N THR A 132 -12.04 -14.31 7.62
CA THR A 132 -11.72 -15.72 7.84
C THR A 132 -10.24 -15.99 7.57
N CYS A 133 -9.58 -16.72 8.48
CA CYS A 133 -8.14 -17.04 8.39
C CYS A 133 -7.79 -17.98 7.24
N ALA A 134 -8.69 -18.88 6.89
CA ALA A 134 -8.44 -19.93 5.91
C ALA A 134 -8.75 -19.50 4.47
N ASP A 135 -9.17 -18.26 4.27
CA ASP A 135 -9.48 -17.77 2.92
C ASP A 135 -8.21 -17.70 2.07
N PRO A 136 -8.22 -18.27 0.86
CA PRO A 136 -7.16 -18.03 -0.11
C PRO A 136 -7.07 -16.56 -0.44
N VAL A 137 -5.86 -16.01 -0.42
CA VAL A 137 -5.59 -14.60 -0.65
C VAL A 137 -4.42 -14.44 -1.62
N LEU A 138 -4.50 -13.43 -2.48
CA LEU A 138 -3.38 -13.05 -3.34
C LEU A 138 -2.22 -12.51 -2.51
N PHE A 139 -1.02 -12.58 -3.07
CA PHE A 139 0.18 -11.98 -2.46
C PHE A 139 -0.09 -10.53 -2.05
N TYR A 140 -0.68 -9.74 -2.92
CA TYR A 140 -1.25 -8.44 -2.62
C TYR A 140 -2.76 -8.52 -2.73
N ALA A 141 -3.44 -8.61 -1.58
CA ALA A 141 -4.88 -8.65 -1.52
C ALA A 141 -5.48 -7.28 -1.92
N PRO A 142 -6.49 -7.24 -2.79
CA PRO A 142 -7.14 -5.99 -3.16
C PRO A 142 -7.78 -5.30 -1.96
N LEU A 143 -7.58 -3.99 -1.88
CA LEU A 143 -8.16 -3.13 -0.84
C LEU A 143 -8.64 -1.84 -1.49
N GLU A 144 -9.89 -1.43 -1.20
CA GLU A 144 -10.48 -0.24 -1.80
C GLU A 144 -11.48 0.43 -0.84
N SER A 145 -11.61 1.74 -0.95
CA SER A 145 -12.64 2.50 -0.22
C SER A 145 -13.98 2.46 -0.95
N GLY A 146 -15.06 2.50 -0.19
CA GLY A 146 -16.41 2.61 -0.74
C GLY A 146 -16.68 4.02 -1.25
N PRO A 147 -17.21 4.17 -2.47
CA PRO A 147 -17.52 5.49 -3.02
C PRO A 147 -18.58 6.21 -2.17
N GLY A 148 -18.29 7.47 -1.86
CA GLY A 148 -19.21 8.35 -1.15
C GLY A 148 -19.45 8.02 0.34
N ASN A 149 -18.78 7.02 0.91
CA ASN A 149 -18.85 6.71 2.32
C ASN A 149 -17.46 6.45 2.91
N PRO A 150 -16.91 7.37 3.69
CA PRO A 150 -15.54 7.30 4.20
C PRO A 150 -15.28 6.13 5.14
N ASN A 151 -16.33 5.58 5.76
CA ASN A 151 -16.21 4.47 6.70
C ASN A 151 -16.26 3.10 6.03
N THR A 152 -16.52 3.05 4.72
CA THR A 152 -16.67 1.79 3.99
C THR A 152 -15.35 1.37 3.35
N ILE A 153 -14.93 0.15 3.66
CA ILE A 153 -13.75 -0.49 3.08
C ILE A 153 -14.16 -1.85 2.53
N TYR A 154 -13.65 -2.15 1.34
CA TYR A 154 -13.74 -3.46 0.70
C TYR A 154 -12.37 -4.12 0.71
N TYR A 155 -12.36 -5.41 1.06
CA TYR A 155 -11.16 -6.24 1.09
C TYR A 155 -11.43 -7.57 0.37
N GLY A 156 -10.54 -7.95 -0.55
CA GLY A 156 -10.71 -9.14 -1.38
C GLY A 156 -9.81 -10.30 -0.97
N THR A 157 -10.43 -11.48 -0.80
CA THR A 157 -9.80 -12.79 -0.76
C THR A 157 -10.39 -13.62 -1.93
N ASP A 158 -10.68 -14.90 -1.76
CA ASP A 158 -11.66 -15.63 -2.60
C ASP A 158 -13.10 -15.15 -2.36
N ARG A 159 -13.30 -14.32 -1.35
CA ARG A 159 -14.53 -13.61 -1.00
C ARG A 159 -14.33 -12.11 -1.07
N LEU A 160 -15.45 -11.39 -1.17
CA LEU A 160 -15.45 -9.93 -0.99
C LEU A 160 -15.98 -9.61 0.40
N TYR A 161 -15.13 -9.01 1.20
CA TYR A 161 -15.49 -8.46 2.51
C TYR A 161 -15.81 -6.97 2.41
N ARG A 162 -16.82 -6.55 3.17
CA ARG A 162 -17.17 -5.15 3.34
C ARG A 162 -17.21 -4.80 4.82
N SER A 163 -16.51 -3.73 5.18
CA SER A 163 -16.68 -3.02 6.44
C SER A 163 -17.45 -1.74 6.20
N ALA A 164 -18.28 -1.32 7.14
CA ALA A 164 -18.98 -0.02 7.15
C ALA A 164 -18.55 0.84 8.36
N ASP A 165 -17.53 0.41 9.09
CA ASP A 165 -17.09 1.00 10.35
C ASP A 165 -15.54 1.11 10.45
N ASN A 166 -14.91 1.52 9.35
CA ASN A 166 -13.46 1.71 9.24
C ASN A 166 -12.63 0.42 9.50
N GLY A 167 -13.16 -0.73 9.13
CA GLY A 167 -12.47 -2.00 9.31
C GLY A 167 -12.62 -2.62 10.70
N THR A 168 -13.51 -2.12 11.55
CA THR A 168 -13.75 -2.71 12.86
C THR A 168 -14.46 -4.05 12.75
N ASN A 169 -15.45 -4.15 11.87
CA ASN A 169 -16.16 -5.39 11.55
C ASN A 169 -16.31 -5.55 10.05
N HIS A 170 -16.32 -6.80 9.58
CA HIS A 170 -16.53 -7.13 8.17
C HIS A 170 -17.64 -8.16 8.03
N ALA A 171 -18.38 -8.03 6.92
CA ALA A 171 -19.33 -9.02 6.44
C ALA A 171 -18.92 -9.46 5.03
N VAL A 172 -19.14 -10.73 4.73
CA VAL A 172 -19.03 -11.25 3.35
C VAL A 172 -20.18 -10.69 2.54
N VAL A 173 -19.87 -10.08 1.38
CA VAL A 173 -20.86 -9.49 0.46
C VAL A 173 -20.85 -10.14 -0.92
N SER A 174 -19.88 -11.01 -1.22
CA SER A 174 -19.91 -11.92 -2.37
C SER A 174 -20.64 -13.22 -2.02
N GLN A 175 -21.24 -13.83 -3.02
CA GLN A 175 -21.76 -15.20 -2.93
C GLN A 175 -20.82 -16.14 -3.66
#